data_b31f56bea195289c1755a8a576e5faa5
#
_entry.id   b31f56bea195289c1755a8a576e5faa5
#
_cell.length_a   1.000
_cell.length_b   1.000
_cell.length_c   1.000
_cell.angle_alpha   90.00
_cell.angle_beta   90.00
_cell.angle_gamma   90.00
#
_symmetry.space_group_name_H-M   'P 1'
#
loop_
_entity.id
_entity.type
_entity.pdbx_description
1 polymer ?
#
loop_
_entity_poly.entity_id
_entity_poly.type
_entity_poly.pdbx_seq_one_letter_code
_entity_poly.pdbx_strand_id
1 'polypeptide(L)'
;SYKISNYQEDDLSRSEAPFGDLDRYDIDVHQFKLISPVGRNFSVNIDANYETLTGASPWFTSVGLDGDPDVNLSGASGIRDKRTEVSIGARYYLENGSIGSNIGCSEEDDYRASYVGFSGERHFNNDLTTVSLAFSHSADDIFPTDAELFGRVISESKYSSSAVISVSQIINQFSTIRTAFSTTEQRGFLSD
;
A
#
# COMPACT_ATOMS: atom_id res chain seq x y z
N SER A 1 -0.83 -10.92 16.41
CA SER A 1 -2.06 -11.24 15.68
C SER A 1 -1.72 -11.85 14.33
N TYR A 2 -2.59 -12.72 13.87
CA TYR A 2 -2.57 -13.28 12.53
C TYR A 2 -3.98 -13.15 11.95
N LYS A 3 -4.08 -12.73 10.69
CA LYS A 3 -5.35 -12.57 9.98
C LYS A 3 -5.24 -13.18 8.58
N ILE A 4 -6.27 -13.90 8.18
CA ILE A 4 -6.46 -14.37 6.81
C ILE A 4 -7.68 -13.64 6.25
N SER A 5 -7.58 -13.19 5.01
CA SER A 5 -8.69 -12.65 4.25
C SER A 5 -8.68 -13.32 2.87
N ASN A 6 -9.83 -13.74 2.43
CA ASN A 6 -10.06 -14.27 1.09
C ASN A 6 -11.12 -13.41 0.41
N TYR A 7 -10.89 -13.07 -0.85
CA TYR A 7 -11.86 -12.44 -1.73
C TYR A 7 -11.95 -13.25 -3.01
N GLN A 8 -13.13 -13.69 -3.35
CA GLN A 8 -13.40 -14.49 -4.54
C GLN A 8 -14.59 -13.92 -5.29
N GLU A 9 -14.46 -13.79 -6.59
CA GLU A 9 -15.56 -13.46 -7.50
C GLU A 9 -16.02 -14.73 -8.22
N ASP A 10 -17.31 -14.82 -8.51
CA ASP A 10 -17.87 -15.93 -9.30
C ASP A 10 -17.38 -15.83 -10.75
N ASP A 11 -17.01 -16.96 -11.33
CA ASP A 11 -16.58 -17.07 -12.71
C ASP A 11 -17.69 -16.67 -13.67
N LEU A 12 -17.30 -16.07 -14.81
CA LEU A 12 -18.22 -15.69 -15.86
C LEU A 12 -18.59 -16.89 -16.75
N SER A 13 -19.82 -16.91 -17.20
CA SER A 13 -20.23 -17.85 -18.24
C SER A 13 -19.79 -17.39 -19.63
N ARG A 14 -19.63 -18.32 -20.59
CA ARG A 14 -19.32 -17.97 -22.00
C ARG A 14 -20.41 -17.13 -22.68
N SER A 15 -21.63 -17.12 -22.14
CA SER A 15 -22.68 -16.23 -22.61
C SER A 15 -22.52 -14.78 -22.16
N GLU A 16 -21.81 -14.56 -21.06
CA GLU A 16 -21.51 -13.23 -20.51
C GLU A 16 -20.18 -12.71 -21.02
N ALA A 17 -19.20 -13.60 -21.25
CA ALA A 17 -17.89 -13.25 -21.80
C ALA A 17 -17.54 -14.19 -22.98
N PRO A 18 -17.89 -13.82 -24.21
CA PRO A 18 -17.64 -14.64 -25.41
C PRO A 18 -16.14 -14.90 -25.67
N PHE A 19 -15.28 -13.98 -25.23
CA PHE A 19 -13.83 -14.00 -25.43
C PHE A 19 -13.09 -13.78 -24.12
N GLY A 20 -11.82 -14.21 -24.05
CA GLY A 20 -10.96 -14.01 -22.89
C GLY A 20 -11.07 -15.11 -21.84
N ASP A 21 -10.40 -14.89 -20.73
CA ASP A 21 -10.44 -15.75 -19.56
C ASP A 21 -11.76 -15.56 -18.81
N LEU A 22 -12.30 -16.64 -18.27
CA LEU A 22 -13.54 -16.61 -17.52
C LEU A 22 -13.32 -16.50 -16.01
N ASP A 23 -12.11 -16.84 -15.58
CA ASP A 23 -11.72 -16.80 -14.19
C ASP A 23 -11.74 -15.34 -13.70
N ARG A 24 -12.46 -15.12 -12.60
CA ARG A 24 -12.52 -13.83 -11.93
C ARG A 24 -11.49 -13.79 -10.80
N TYR A 25 -11.42 -12.67 -10.11
CA TYR A 25 -10.43 -12.49 -9.04
C TYR A 25 -10.61 -13.47 -7.90
N ASP A 26 -9.51 -14.11 -7.55
CA ASP A 26 -9.31 -14.86 -6.30
C ASP A 26 -8.07 -14.29 -5.62
N ILE A 27 -8.27 -13.71 -4.43
CA ILE A 27 -7.24 -12.98 -3.69
C ILE A 27 -7.17 -13.56 -2.29
N ASP A 28 -6.01 -14.11 -1.94
CA ASP A 28 -5.69 -14.55 -0.59
C ASP A 28 -4.68 -13.61 0.07
N VAL A 29 -5.00 -13.14 1.26
CA VAL A 29 -4.13 -12.24 2.04
C VAL A 29 -3.86 -12.84 3.42
N HIS A 30 -2.60 -13.08 3.71
CA HIS A 30 -2.10 -13.51 5.01
C HIS A 30 -1.34 -12.36 5.67
N GLN A 31 -1.81 -11.92 6.82
CA GLN A 31 -1.23 -10.82 7.57
C GLN A 31 -0.75 -11.29 8.94
N PHE A 32 0.50 -11.08 9.23
CA PHE A 32 1.09 -11.32 10.54
C PHE A 32 1.54 -10.00 11.15
N LYS A 33 1.20 -9.79 12.42
CA LYS A 33 1.65 -8.62 13.18
C LYS A 33 2.04 -9.02 14.60
N LEU A 34 3.28 -8.71 14.96
CA LEU A 34 3.81 -8.83 16.31
C LEU A 34 4.15 -7.44 16.83
N ILE A 35 3.67 -7.10 18.01
CA ILE A 35 4.12 -5.94 18.76
C ILE A 35 4.55 -6.45 20.14
N SER A 36 5.78 -6.13 20.53
CA SER A 36 6.34 -6.54 21.81
C SER A 36 6.94 -5.35 22.55
N PRO A 37 6.54 -5.08 23.78
CA PRO A 37 7.25 -4.14 24.63
C PRO A 37 8.62 -4.71 25.02
N VAL A 38 9.63 -3.84 25.02
CA VAL A 38 10.99 -4.15 25.44
C VAL A 38 11.38 -3.16 26.54
N GLY A 39 11.34 -3.63 27.77
CA GLY A 39 11.50 -2.76 28.94
C GLY A 39 10.28 -1.84 29.15
N ARG A 40 10.53 -0.63 29.67
CA ARG A 40 9.44 0.29 30.08
C ARG A 40 9.02 1.28 28.99
N ASN A 41 9.96 1.68 28.16
CA ASN A 41 9.80 2.83 27.27
C ASN A 41 10.07 2.48 25.81
N PHE A 42 10.14 1.19 25.46
CA PHE A 42 10.49 0.76 24.12
C PHE A 42 9.56 -0.34 23.64
N SER A 43 9.18 -0.32 22.38
CA SER A 43 8.49 -1.42 21.73
C SER A 43 9.10 -1.71 20.36
N VAL A 44 9.01 -2.94 19.95
CA VAL A 44 9.32 -3.39 18.59
C VAL A 44 8.07 -3.94 17.94
N ASN A 45 7.96 -3.77 16.64
CA ASN A 45 6.92 -4.41 15.84
C ASN A 45 7.56 -5.12 14.65
N ILE A 46 6.93 -6.22 14.26
CA ILE A 46 7.20 -6.95 13.03
C ILE A 46 5.85 -7.10 12.33
N ASP A 47 5.80 -6.66 11.09
CA ASP A 47 4.64 -6.85 10.22
C ASP A 47 5.09 -7.65 9.00
N ALA A 48 4.30 -8.66 8.61
CA ALA A 48 4.52 -9.44 7.40
C ALA A 48 3.19 -9.66 6.69
N ASN A 49 3.16 -9.41 5.40
CA ASN A 49 2.03 -9.64 4.52
C ASN A 49 2.46 -10.58 3.39
N TYR A 50 1.62 -11.54 3.11
CA TYR A 50 1.74 -12.38 1.92
C TYR A 50 0.39 -12.35 1.21
N GLU A 51 0.42 -11.99 -0.05
CA GLU A 51 -0.76 -11.82 -0.89
C GLU A 51 -0.58 -12.57 -2.19
N THR A 52 -1.62 -13.28 -2.61
CA THR A 52 -1.70 -13.90 -3.92
C THR A 52 -2.95 -13.38 -4.61
N LEU A 53 -2.79 -12.97 -5.85
CA LEU A 53 -3.86 -12.51 -6.71
C LEU A 53 -3.84 -13.36 -7.99
N THR A 54 -4.95 -14.01 -8.27
CA THR A 54 -5.17 -14.73 -9.52
C THR A 54 -6.46 -14.26 -10.17
N GLY A 55 -6.58 -14.46 -11.48
CA GLY A 55 -7.78 -14.15 -12.22
C GLY A 55 -7.69 -12.87 -13.03
N ALA A 56 -8.81 -12.46 -13.60
CA ALA A 56 -8.90 -11.32 -14.47
C ALA A 56 -10.21 -10.56 -14.27
N SER A 57 -10.17 -9.24 -14.40
CA SER A 57 -11.37 -8.43 -14.55
C SER A 57 -11.57 -8.09 -16.02
N PRO A 58 -12.30 -8.91 -16.79
CA PRO A 58 -12.44 -8.71 -18.24
C PRO A 58 -13.32 -7.52 -18.61
N TRP A 59 -13.94 -6.85 -17.64
CA TRP A 59 -14.96 -5.85 -17.89
C TRP A 59 -14.54 -4.46 -17.43
N PHE A 60 -14.67 -3.48 -18.32
CA PHE A 60 -14.81 -2.07 -17.93
C PHE A 60 -15.93 -1.45 -18.77
N THR A 61 -16.67 -0.53 -18.21
CA THR A 61 -17.67 0.26 -18.91
C THR A 61 -17.05 1.58 -19.35
N SER A 62 -17.15 1.88 -20.63
CA SER A 62 -16.87 3.22 -21.18
C SER A 62 -18.16 3.85 -21.70
N VAL A 63 -18.16 5.17 -21.82
CA VAL A 63 -19.29 5.86 -22.48
C VAL A 63 -19.09 5.71 -23.98
N GLY A 64 -20.01 5.04 -24.65
CA GLY A 64 -20.05 4.92 -26.08
C GLY A 64 -20.24 6.27 -26.78
N LEU A 65 -19.98 6.33 -28.07
CA LEU A 65 -20.18 7.58 -28.90
C LEU A 65 -21.63 8.05 -28.94
N ASP A 66 -22.58 7.17 -28.66
CA ASP A 66 -24.02 7.41 -28.54
C ASP A 66 -24.47 7.85 -27.14
N GLY A 67 -23.56 7.87 -26.20
CA GLY A 67 -23.81 8.20 -24.78
C GLY A 67 -24.31 7.06 -23.92
N ASP A 68 -24.49 5.87 -24.49
CA ASP A 68 -24.83 4.66 -23.74
C ASP A 68 -23.58 3.98 -23.17
N PRO A 69 -23.69 3.22 -22.06
CA PRO A 69 -22.57 2.49 -21.50
C PRO A 69 -22.19 1.33 -22.41
N ASP A 70 -21.01 1.42 -23.03
CA ASP A 70 -20.37 0.32 -23.73
C ASP A 70 -19.59 -0.54 -22.76
N VAL A 71 -19.90 -1.83 -22.74
CA VAL A 71 -19.15 -2.83 -21.99
C VAL A 71 -17.98 -3.30 -22.85
N ASN A 72 -16.78 -2.87 -22.49
CA ASN A 72 -15.56 -3.29 -23.15
C ASN A 72 -14.98 -4.52 -22.42
N LEU A 73 -14.79 -5.60 -23.18
CA LEU A 73 -13.95 -6.71 -22.78
C LEU A 73 -12.50 -6.31 -23.03
N SER A 74 -11.78 -5.96 -21.98
CA SER A 74 -10.32 -6.01 -22.09
C SER A 74 -9.96 -7.47 -22.20
N GLY A 75 -9.18 -7.85 -23.20
CA GLY A 75 -8.64 -9.22 -23.30
C GLY A 75 -7.67 -9.46 -22.16
N ALA A 76 -8.18 -9.57 -20.96
CA ALA A 76 -7.40 -9.84 -19.78
C ALA A 76 -6.88 -11.25 -19.87
N SER A 77 -5.61 -11.39 -20.12
CA SER A 77 -4.85 -12.58 -19.76
C SER A 77 -4.93 -12.74 -18.25
N GLY A 78 -5.14 -13.98 -17.78
CA GLY A 78 -5.16 -14.25 -16.35
C GLY A 78 -3.92 -13.69 -15.68
N ILE A 79 -4.11 -12.77 -14.75
CA ILE A 79 -3.04 -12.22 -13.93
C ILE A 79 -2.76 -13.23 -12.82
N ARG A 80 -1.48 -13.47 -12.57
CA ARG A 80 -1.00 -14.17 -11.38
C ARG A 80 0.07 -13.32 -10.78
N ASP A 81 -0.19 -12.80 -9.61
CA ASP A 81 0.73 -11.96 -8.89
C ASP A 81 0.88 -12.46 -7.45
N LYS A 82 2.07 -12.30 -6.92
CA LYS A 82 2.41 -12.65 -5.53
C LYS A 82 3.19 -11.51 -4.94
N ARG A 83 2.70 -11.01 -3.82
CA ARG A 83 3.36 -9.98 -3.06
C ARG A 83 3.79 -10.51 -1.70
N THR A 84 5.04 -10.30 -1.37
CA THR A 84 5.58 -10.53 -0.02
C THR A 84 6.13 -9.22 0.53
N GLU A 85 5.62 -8.81 1.67
CA GLU A 85 6.11 -7.60 2.35
C GLU A 85 6.49 -7.95 3.79
N VAL A 86 7.63 -7.45 4.23
CA VAL A 86 8.09 -7.57 5.62
C VAL A 86 8.61 -6.23 6.10
N SER A 87 8.20 -5.83 7.30
CA SER A 87 8.75 -4.65 7.96
C SER A 87 9.05 -4.90 9.43
N ILE A 88 10.05 -4.18 9.91
CA ILE A 88 10.44 -4.15 11.31
C ILE A 88 10.45 -2.68 11.74
N GLY A 89 9.83 -2.41 12.88
CA GLY A 89 9.79 -1.08 13.46
C GLY A 89 10.16 -1.09 14.94
N ALA A 90 10.54 0.08 15.40
CA ALA A 90 10.84 0.35 16.79
C ALA A 90 10.23 1.68 17.22
N ARG A 91 9.76 1.77 18.45
CA ARG A 91 9.20 2.99 19.03
C ARG A 91 9.72 3.20 20.43
N TYR A 92 10.18 4.39 20.70
CA TYR A 92 10.58 4.83 22.03
C TYR A 92 9.55 5.84 22.57
N TYR A 93 9.05 5.55 23.77
CA TYR A 93 8.05 6.36 24.46
C TYR A 93 8.72 7.32 25.40
N LEU A 94 8.44 8.60 25.23
CA LEU A 94 8.83 9.70 26.08
C LEU A 94 7.69 10.00 27.08
N GLU A 95 7.94 10.81 28.07
CA GLU A 95 6.90 11.22 29.03
C GLU A 95 5.67 11.87 28.33
N ASN A 96 5.91 12.73 27.32
CA ASN A 96 4.87 13.44 26.61
C ASN A 96 4.99 13.24 25.07
N GLY A 97 5.13 12.00 24.61
CA GLY A 97 5.21 11.72 23.19
C GLY A 97 5.94 10.44 22.87
N SER A 98 6.25 10.26 21.60
CA SER A 98 7.00 9.10 21.14
C SER A 98 7.80 9.41 19.88
N ILE A 99 8.86 8.64 19.63
CA ILE A 99 9.59 8.62 18.38
C ILE A 99 9.66 7.18 17.88
N GLY A 100 9.57 6.98 16.58
CA GLY A 100 9.59 5.66 15.97
C GLY A 100 10.32 5.66 14.65
N SER A 101 10.80 4.49 14.27
CA SER A 101 11.37 4.21 12.96
C SER A 101 10.91 2.84 12.48
N ASN A 102 10.87 2.66 11.18
CA ASN A 102 10.61 1.37 10.56
C ASN A 102 11.44 1.23 9.29
N ILE A 103 11.77 0.01 8.96
CA ILE A 103 12.34 -0.39 7.67
C ILE A 103 11.55 -1.57 7.15
N GLY A 104 11.45 -1.70 5.84
CA GLY A 104 10.75 -2.81 5.23
C GLY A 104 11.14 -3.00 3.78
N CYS A 105 10.73 -4.13 3.24
CA CYS A 105 10.85 -4.45 1.83
C CYS A 105 9.59 -5.16 1.36
N SER A 106 9.27 -4.96 0.08
CA SER A 106 8.20 -5.64 -0.65
C SER A 106 8.78 -6.22 -1.93
N GLU A 107 8.34 -7.41 -2.30
CA GLU A 107 8.75 -8.08 -3.51
C GLU A 107 7.52 -8.66 -4.22
N GLU A 108 7.43 -8.37 -5.51
CA GLU A 108 6.48 -8.89 -6.47
C GLU A 108 7.27 -9.45 -7.67
N ASP A 109 6.62 -10.09 -8.61
CA ASP A 109 7.31 -10.69 -9.76
C ASP A 109 8.01 -9.64 -10.64
N ASP A 110 7.43 -8.44 -10.73
CA ASP A 110 7.89 -7.33 -11.58
C ASP A 110 8.27 -6.06 -10.79
N TYR A 111 8.26 -6.13 -9.45
CA TYR A 111 8.50 -4.97 -8.59
C TYR A 111 9.19 -5.35 -7.28
N ARG A 112 10.21 -4.57 -6.91
CA ARG A 112 10.87 -4.65 -5.61
C ARG A 112 10.96 -3.28 -4.99
N ALA A 113 10.59 -3.18 -3.72
CA ALA A 113 10.70 -1.94 -2.97
C ALA A 113 11.45 -2.16 -1.66
N SER A 114 12.22 -1.17 -1.27
CA SER A 114 12.75 -1.04 0.08
C SER A 114 12.43 0.34 0.62
N TYR A 115 12.07 0.41 1.90
CA TYR A 115 11.67 1.68 2.49
C TYR A 115 12.15 1.86 3.92
N VAL A 116 12.28 3.11 4.32
CA VAL A 116 12.56 3.52 5.69
C VAL A 116 11.58 4.63 6.08
N GLY A 117 11.12 4.60 7.32
CA GLY A 117 10.24 5.61 7.88
C GLY A 117 10.69 6.07 9.25
N PHE A 118 10.42 7.33 9.54
CA PHE A 118 10.60 7.95 10.85
C PHE A 118 9.32 8.66 11.24
N SER A 119 8.97 8.59 12.51
CA SER A 119 7.80 9.29 13.05
C SER A 119 8.09 9.82 14.43
N GLY A 120 7.43 10.91 14.77
CA GLY A 120 7.47 11.47 16.11
C GLY A 120 6.16 12.16 16.43
N GLU A 121 5.77 12.09 17.69
CA GLU A 121 4.62 12.84 18.20
C GLU A 121 4.95 13.42 19.56
N ARG A 122 4.36 14.56 19.84
CA ARG A 122 4.47 15.23 21.12
C ARG A 122 3.11 15.78 21.55
N HIS A 123 2.83 15.54 22.82
CA HIS A 123 1.61 15.97 23.47
C HIS A 123 1.85 17.24 24.29
N PHE A 124 0.91 18.16 24.25
CA PHE A 124 0.91 19.45 24.94
C PHE A 124 -0.45 19.69 25.61
N ASN A 125 -0.52 20.65 26.51
CA ASN A 125 -1.75 21.08 27.15
C ASN A 125 -2.52 19.92 27.82
N ASN A 126 -1.85 19.11 28.64
CA ASN A 126 -2.42 17.92 29.26
C ASN A 126 -3.06 16.97 28.23
N ASP A 127 -2.32 16.67 27.17
CA ASP A 127 -2.71 15.77 26.07
C ASP A 127 -3.86 16.27 25.17
N LEU A 128 -4.30 17.53 25.38
CA LEU A 128 -5.34 18.11 24.53
C LEU A 128 -4.84 18.50 23.14
N THR A 129 -3.53 18.71 22.98
CA THR A 129 -2.91 19.07 21.71
C THR A 129 -1.83 18.04 21.37
N THR A 130 -1.89 17.44 20.18
CA THR A 130 -0.86 16.53 19.67
C THR A 130 -0.29 17.09 18.38
N VAL A 131 1.03 17.22 18.34
CA VAL A 131 1.77 17.53 17.09
C VAL A 131 2.48 16.27 16.66
N SER A 132 2.32 15.89 15.38
CA SER A 132 2.97 14.71 14.82
C SER A 132 3.74 15.06 13.55
N LEU A 133 4.88 14.41 13.38
CA LEU A 133 5.75 14.49 12.21
C LEU A 133 6.00 13.06 11.71
N ALA A 134 6.00 12.89 10.40
CA ALA A 134 6.43 11.64 9.79
C ALA A 134 7.23 11.93 8.52
N PHE A 135 8.21 11.10 8.25
CA PHE A 135 9.00 11.09 7.03
C PHE A 135 9.15 9.65 6.56
N SER A 136 9.08 9.43 5.26
CA SER A 136 9.38 8.15 4.65
C SER A 136 10.15 8.33 3.35
N HIS A 137 10.99 7.35 3.06
CA HIS A 137 11.72 7.25 1.80
C HIS A 137 11.66 5.82 1.29
N SER A 138 11.36 5.65 0.00
CA SER A 138 11.43 4.36 -0.68
C SER A 138 12.34 4.42 -1.89
N ALA A 139 12.96 3.27 -2.17
CA ALA A 139 13.70 3.00 -3.39
C ALA A 139 13.10 1.74 -4.00
N ASP A 140 12.61 1.87 -5.21
CA ASP A 140 11.83 0.85 -5.90
C ASP A 140 12.53 0.51 -7.22
N ASP A 141 12.66 -0.78 -7.52
CA ASP A 141 13.10 -1.32 -8.80
C ASP A 141 11.91 -1.96 -9.51
N ILE A 142 11.71 -1.60 -10.76
CA ILE A 142 10.58 -2.01 -11.59
C ILE A 142 11.13 -2.84 -12.75
N PHE A 143 10.56 -4.00 -12.97
CA PHE A 143 10.95 -4.96 -14.01
C PHE A 143 9.74 -5.22 -14.91
N PRO A 144 9.46 -4.34 -15.91
CA PRO A 144 8.24 -4.45 -16.72
C PRO A 144 8.10 -5.83 -17.36
N THR A 145 6.94 -6.45 -17.19
CA THR A 145 6.60 -7.73 -17.78
C THR A 145 6.67 -7.62 -19.31
N ASP A 146 7.23 -8.64 -19.98
CA ASP A 146 7.37 -8.70 -21.44
C ASP A 146 8.15 -7.51 -22.04
N ALA A 147 9.07 -6.91 -21.28
CA ALA A 147 9.85 -5.76 -21.72
C ALA A 147 10.56 -5.99 -23.06
N GLU A 148 11.17 -7.16 -23.26
CA GLU A 148 11.85 -7.52 -24.51
C GLU A 148 10.86 -7.64 -25.69
N LEU A 149 9.67 -8.20 -25.46
CA LEU A 149 8.64 -8.40 -26.48
C LEU A 149 8.13 -7.07 -27.03
N PHE A 150 7.98 -6.10 -26.15
CA PHE A 150 7.45 -4.77 -26.49
C PHE A 150 8.54 -3.71 -26.72
N GLY A 151 9.83 -4.10 -26.65
CA GLY A 151 10.95 -3.16 -26.82
C GLY A 151 11.03 -2.11 -25.70
N ARG A 152 10.54 -2.44 -24.51
CA ARG A 152 10.61 -1.59 -23.32
C ARG A 152 11.94 -1.72 -22.59
N VAL A 153 12.20 -0.81 -21.67
CA VAL A 153 13.37 -0.90 -20.79
C VAL A 153 13.22 -2.08 -19.83
N ILE A 154 14.29 -2.86 -19.65
CA ILE A 154 14.26 -4.12 -18.87
C ILE A 154 14.14 -3.84 -17.36
N SER A 155 14.70 -2.73 -16.90
CA SER A 155 14.68 -2.32 -15.49
C SER A 155 14.71 -0.81 -15.37
N GLU A 156 13.87 -0.30 -14.50
CA GLU A 156 13.79 1.11 -14.13
C GLU A 156 13.76 1.27 -12.61
N SER A 157 14.19 2.44 -12.14
CA SER A 157 14.17 2.75 -10.70
C SER A 157 13.30 3.96 -10.42
N LYS A 158 12.61 3.91 -9.29
CA LYS A 158 11.80 5.00 -8.75
C LYS A 158 12.18 5.27 -7.30
N TYR A 159 12.28 6.52 -6.95
CA TYR A 159 12.50 6.98 -5.58
C TYR A 159 11.33 7.85 -5.14
N SER A 160 10.83 7.61 -3.94
CA SER A 160 9.76 8.41 -3.36
C SER A 160 10.16 8.90 -1.97
N SER A 161 9.93 10.17 -1.70
CA SER A 161 10.12 10.76 -0.38
C SER A 161 8.86 11.49 0.03
N SER A 162 8.36 11.19 1.22
CA SER A 162 7.15 11.82 1.76
C SER A 162 7.41 12.40 3.14
N ALA A 163 6.82 13.56 3.40
CA ALA A 163 6.81 14.20 4.71
C ALA A 163 5.39 14.61 5.08
N VAL A 164 5.03 14.40 6.34
CA VAL A 164 3.73 14.78 6.89
C VAL A 164 3.93 15.50 8.21
N ILE A 165 3.23 16.61 8.39
CA ILE A 165 3.06 17.29 9.67
C ILE A 165 1.57 17.33 10.00
N SER A 166 1.17 17.03 11.24
CA SER A 166 -0.21 17.17 11.67
C SER A 166 -0.32 17.74 13.07
N VAL A 167 -1.41 18.45 13.29
CA VAL A 167 -1.80 18.96 14.60
C VAL A 167 -3.22 18.48 14.87
N SER A 168 -3.41 17.85 16.02
CA SER A 168 -4.72 17.45 16.54
C SER A 168 -5.00 18.21 17.82
N GLN A 169 -6.18 18.82 17.90
CA GLN A 169 -6.64 19.59 19.07
C GLN A 169 -7.99 19.07 19.54
N ILE A 170 -8.04 18.58 20.76
CA ILE A 170 -9.30 18.28 21.45
C ILE A 170 -9.89 19.60 21.96
N ILE A 171 -11.05 19.97 21.45
CA ILE A 171 -11.77 21.20 21.81
C ILE A 171 -12.63 20.96 23.04
N ASN A 172 -13.35 19.85 23.07
CA ASN A 172 -14.19 19.41 24.18
C ASN A 172 -14.44 17.89 24.07
N GLN A 173 -15.24 17.32 24.97
CA GLN A 173 -15.55 15.88 25.03
C GLN A 173 -16.24 15.32 23.77
N PHE A 174 -16.74 16.17 22.87
CA PHE A 174 -17.48 15.77 21.67
C PHE A 174 -16.77 16.19 20.37
N SER A 175 -15.71 17.01 20.46
CA SER A 175 -15.14 17.64 19.27
C SER A 175 -13.62 17.62 19.29
N THR A 176 -13.04 17.12 18.20
CA THR A 176 -11.60 17.19 17.92
C THR A 176 -11.40 17.75 16.52
N ILE A 177 -10.46 18.67 16.38
CA ILE A 177 -10.00 19.19 15.07
C ILE A 177 -8.64 18.60 14.78
N ARG A 178 -8.48 18.08 13.58
CA ARG A 178 -7.18 17.63 13.06
C ARG A 178 -6.88 18.32 11.73
N THR A 179 -5.70 18.91 11.64
CA THR A 179 -5.16 19.51 10.42
C THR A 179 -3.88 18.77 10.07
N ALA A 180 -3.70 18.41 8.81
CA ALA A 180 -2.49 17.78 8.33
C ALA A 180 -2.06 18.44 7.01
N PHE A 181 -0.75 18.55 6.83
CA PHE A 181 -0.10 18.91 5.58
C PHE A 181 0.86 17.78 5.19
N SER A 182 0.79 17.37 3.94
CA SER A 182 1.68 16.35 3.39
C SER A 182 2.31 16.82 2.10
N THR A 183 3.53 16.36 1.85
CA THR A 183 4.22 16.55 0.58
C THR A 183 4.88 15.24 0.18
N THR A 184 4.86 14.94 -1.10
CA THR A 184 5.53 13.77 -1.68
C THR A 184 6.30 14.21 -2.91
N GLU A 185 7.55 13.82 -2.98
CA GLU A 185 8.41 13.97 -4.15
C GLU A 185 8.72 12.58 -4.70
N GLN A 186 8.54 12.41 -6.00
CA GLN A 186 8.88 11.17 -6.72
C GLN A 186 9.85 11.49 -7.84
N ARG A 187 10.83 10.62 -8.05
CA ARG A 187 11.85 10.74 -9.10
C ARG A 187 12.09 9.37 -9.73
N GLY A 188 12.44 9.37 -11.02
CA GLY A 188 12.69 8.17 -11.78
C GLY A 188 11.50 7.80 -12.65
N PHE A 189 11.22 6.51 -12.79
CA PHE A 189 10.10 6.02 -13.58
C PHE A 189 8.77 6.35 -12.88
N LEU A 190 7.96 7.20 -13.47
CA LEU A 190 6.72 7.69 -12.88
C LEU A 190 5.45 7.18 -13.60
N SER A 191 5.53 6.85 -14.86
CA SER A 191 4.50 6.19 -15.67
C SER A 191 4.97 5.95 -17.10
N ASP A 192 4.28 5.10 -17.83
CA ASP A 192 4.30 5.04 -19.30
C ASP A 192 3.37 6.08 -19.90
#